data_11be80f9dff8b9fb23f1085d8ef5df45
#
_entry.id   11be80f9dff8b9fb23f1085d8ef5df45
#
_cell.length_a   1.000
_cell.length_b   1.000
_cell.length_c   1.000
_cell.angle_alpha   90.00
_cell.angle_beta   90.00
_cell.angle_gamma   90.00
#
_symmetry.space_group_name_H-M   'P 1'
#
loop_
_entity.id
_entity.type
_entity.pdbx_description
1 polymer ?
#
loop_
_entity_poly.entity_id
_entity_poly.type
_entity_poly.pdbx_seq_one_letter_code
_entity_poly.pdbx_strand_id
1 'polypeptide(L)'
;METVVDNSGYPLTSGIGFHKEGRNLVLTLNKRSLVSNMQSDAGAFEGWALCLFANNPGIYEKIFIQWNPIERFDKEGIITDAERGHYYRFLYRAYKFQDNYPTIVELQPAVSSVFDVDEFKDWVLNYPNGESRESQKSNKNAEAHLERELLEIMQSAFDYCDHQLPVGLFFKDVSKKTARCSGGLGQIDLWSVLNGSLNIYELKNDVNLSVGIISELMFYTNVMNDFRMHRFNYPAEFVRKRKFYRHSKELYDSISKDEISHVNGILLANNLHPRITDNVIDLMNQNAVHITYSKQTVNDFISLLRR
;
A
#
# COMPACT_ATOMS: atom_id res chain seq x y z
N MET A 1 28.59 -13.69 -4.80
CA MET A 1 27.38 -13.25 -4.06
C MET A 1 27.34 -14.00 -2.73
N GLU A 2 27.26 -13.25 -1.67
CA GLU A 2 27.16 -13.85 -0.32
C GLU A 2 25.69 -14.16 0.00
N THR A 3 25.45 -15.18 0.81
CA THR A 3 24.10 -15.48 1.31
C THR A 3 23.58 -14.35 2.16
N VAL A 4 22.29 -13.99 2.00
CA VAL A 4 21.65 -13.01 2.86
C VAL A 4 21.62 -13.49 4.30
N VAL A 5 21.85 -12.58 5.25
CA VAL A 5 21.70 -12.87 6.67
C VAL A 5 20.23 -12.67 7.06
N ASP A 6 19.63 -13.73 7.57
CA ASP A 6 18.26 -13.72 8.10
C ASP A 6 18.19 -14.60 9.35
N ASN A 7 18.02 -13.96 10.48
CA ASN A 7 18.01 -14.63 11.79
C ASN A 7 16.60 -15.07 12.24
N SER A 8 15.59 -14.91 11.38
CA SER A 8 14.20 -15.19 11.74
C SER A 8 13.85 -16.69 11.87
N GLY A 9 14.64 -17.55 11.22
CA GLY A 9 14.37 -18.99 11.14
C GLY A 9 13.21 -19.38 10.18
N TYR A 10 12.62 -18.43 9.49
CA TYR A 10 11.54 -18.66 8.50
C TYR A 10 12.11 -18.69 7.07
N PRO A 11 11.52 -19.46 6.15
CA PRO A 11 11.97 -19.49 4.77
C PRO A 11 11.76 -18.13 4.08
N LEU A 12 12.67 -17.77 3.19
CA LEU A 12 12.50 -16.64 2.26
C LEU A 12 11.59 -17.06 1.11
N THR A 13 10.90 -16.08 0.50
CA THR A 13 10.12 -16.37 -0.71
C THR A 13 11.01 -16.76 -1.88
N SER A 14 10.54 -17.70 -2.69
CA SER A 14 11.21 -18.07 -3.96
C SER A 14 10.93 -17.09 -5.12
N GLY A 15 10.03 -16.13 -4.89
CA GLY A 15 9.64 -15.14 -5.93
C GLY A 15 10.60 -13.98 -6.10
N ILE A 16 11.51 -13.77 -5.12
CA ILE A 16 12.50 -12.69 -5.10
C ILE A 16 13.87 -13.32 -4.83
N GLY A 17 14.88 -12.91 -5.58
CA GLY A 17 16.26 -13.27 -5.29
C GLY A 17 16.82 -12.38 -4.17
N PHE A 18 17.51 -13.00 -3.21
CA PHE A 18 18.13 -12.27 -2.11
C PHE A 18 19.61 -12.60 -2.01
N HIS A 19 20.45 -11.58 -1.95
CA HIS A 19 21.88 -11.78 -1.69
C HIS A 19 22.48 -10.55 -1.00
N LYS A 20 23.70 -10.71 -0.50
CA LYS A 20 24.48 -9.65 0.14
C LYS A 20 25.66 -9.27 -0.77
N GLU A 21 25.90 -7.99 -0.96
CA GLU A 21 27.06 -7.45 -1.64
C GLU A 21 27.77 -6.42 -0.74
N GLY A 22 28.88 -6.81 -0.13
CA GLY A 22 29.52 -6.01 0.89
C GLY A 22 28.58 -5.80 2.07
N ARG A 23 28.16 -4.55 2.31
CA ARG A 23 27.16 -4.18 3.33
C ARG A 23 25.79 -3.81 2.71
N ASN A 24 25.53 -4.27 1.51
CA ASN A 24 24.26 -4.00 0.85
C ASN A 24 23.37 -5.24 0.86
N LEU A 25 22.10 -5.06 1.17
CA LEU A 25 21.03 -6.03 0.94
C LEU A 25 20.55 -5.86 -0.50
N VAL A 26 20.65 -6.89 -1.32
CA VAL A 26 20.23 -6.85 -2.72
C VAL A 26 19.02 -7.75 -2.92
N LEU A 27 17.94 -7.18 -3.41
CA LEU A 27 16.74 -7.89 -3.86
C LEU A 27 16.71 -7.87 -5.39
N THR A 28 16.70 -9.05 -6.01
CA THR A 28 16.57 -9.19 -7.48
C THR A 28 15.14 -9.61 -7.80
N LEU A 29 14.40 -8.73 -8.45
CA LEU A 29 13.02 -8.95 -8.85
C LEU A 29 12.94 -9.53 -10.25
N ASN A 30 12.31 -10.69 -10.39
CA ASN A 30 12.02 -11.29 -11.69
C ASN A 30 10.70 -10.74 -12.28
N LYS A 31 10.37 -11.10 -13.52
CA LYS A 31 9.14 -10.66 -14.19
C LYS A 31 7.90 -10.94 -13.33
N ARG A 32 7.83 -12.11 -12.67
CA ARG A 32 6.70 -12.47 -11.82
C ARG A 32 6.53 -11.50 -10.65
N SER A 33 7.63 -11.05 -10.03
CA SER A 33 7.57 -10.07 -8.93
C SER A 33 6.98 -8.74 -9.37
N LEU A 34 7.31 -8.30 -10.60
CA LEU A 34 6.85 -7.02 -11.16
C LEU A 34 5.35 -7.00 -11.51
N VAL A 35 4.80 -8.17 -11.87
CA VAL A 35 3.39 -8.29 -12.33
C VAL A 35 2.50 -9.05 -11.35
N SER A 36 2.97 -9.31 -10.13
CA SER A 36 2.19 -9.97 -9.08
C SER A 36 1.39 -8.98 -8.21
N ASN A 37 0.39 -9.52 -7.53
CA ASN A 37 -0.28 -8.77 -6.48
C ASN A 37 0.71 -8.43 -5.36
N MET A 38 0.68 -7.21 -4.84
CA MET A 38 1.54 -6.73 -3.74
C MET A 38 1.34 -7.50 -2.43
N GLN A 39 0.19 -8.14 -2.22
CA GLN A 39 -0.08 -9.01 -1.08
C GLN A 39 0.66 -10.35 -1.18
N SER A 40 1.01 -10.79 -2.40
CA SER A 40 1.73 -12.04 -2.58
C SER A 40 3.19 -11.87 -2.20
N ASP A 41 3.81 -12.92 -1.66
CA ASP A 41 5.22 -12.89 -1.29
C ASP A 41 6.15 -12.48 -2.43
N ALA A 42 5.83 -12.84 -3.67
CA ALA A 42 6.61 -12.44 -4.84
C ALA A 42 6.48 -10.95 -5.17
N GLY A 43 5.32 -10.33 -4.87
CA GLY A 43 5.05 -8.92 -5.14
C GLY A 43 5.35 -7.97 -3.98
N ALA A 44 5.72 -8.50 -2.81
CA ALA A 44 5.86 -7.77 -1.54
C ALA A 44 7.30 -7.28 -1.28
N PHE A 45 7.95 -6.70 -2.28
CA PHE A 45 9.39 -6.38 -2.18
C PHE A 45 9.71 -5.38 -1.06
N GLU A 46 8.86 -4.40 -0.76
CA GLU A 46 9.07 -3.46 0.35
C GLU A 46 9.02 -4.19 1.70
N GLY A 47 8.02 -5.05 1.88
CA GLY A 47 7.87 -5.84 3.11
C GLY A 47 9.11 -6.70 3.36
N TRP A 48 9.59 -7.40 2.33
CA TRP A 48 10.81 -8.21 2.44
C TRP A 48 12.05 -7.36 2.71
N ALA A 49 12.22 -6.24 1.97
CA ALA A 49 13.35 -5.36 2.12
C ALA A 49 13.45 -4.77 3.54
N LEU A 50 12.34 -4.19 4.03
CA LEU A 50 12.27 -3.59 5.36
C LEU A 50 12.47 -4.63 6.47
N CYS A 51 11.82 -5.80 6.36
CA CYS A 51 11.97 -6.86 7.35
C CYS A 51 13.42 -7.39 7.45
N LEU A 52 14.07 -7.64 6.31
CA LEU A 52 15.45 -8.13 6.32
C LEU A 52 16.44 -7.06 6.79
N PHE A 53 16.25 -5.83 6.38
CA PHE A 53 17.13 -4.74 6.77
C PHE A 53 17.02 -4.41 8.26
N ALA A 54 15.81 -4.22 8.78
CA ALA A 54 15.57 -3.78 10.16
C ALA A 54 15.91 -4.87 11.20
N ASN A 55 15.71 -6.15 10.87
CA ASN A 55 15.96 -7.25 11.79
C ASN A 55 17.42 -7.69 11.83
N ASN A 56 18.29 -7.09 11.01
CA ASN A 56 19.73 -7.40 10.99
C ASN A 56 20.57 -6.12 11.18
N PRO A 57 20.45 -5.44 12.33
CA PRO A 57 21.11 -4.16 12.57
C PRO A 57 22.63 -4.29 12.46
N GLY A 58 23.25 -3.32 11.79
CA GLY A 58 24.69 -3.29 11.57
C GLY A 58 25.21 -4.23 10.45
N ILE A 59 24.38 -5.10 9.90
CA ILE A 59 24.74 -5.97 8.77
C ILE A 59 24.64 -5.25 7.44
N TYR A 60 23.58 -4.48 7.26
CA TYR A 60 23.28 -3.77 6.03
C TYR A 60 23.33 -2.26 6.21
N GLU A 61 23.79 -1.55 5.17
CA GLU A 61 23.81 -0.08 5.11
C GLU A 61 22.83 0.44 4.05
N LYS A 62 22.61 -0.34 2.99
CA LYS A 62 21.69 0.00 1.89
C LYS A 62 20.88 -1.20 1.43
N ILE A 63 19.78 -0.88 0.78
CA ILE A 63 18.89 -1.81 0.09
C ILE A 63 18.96 -1.50 -1.40
N PHE A 64 19.38 -2.45 -2.22
CA PHE A 64 19.33 -2.37 -3.67
C PHE A 64 18.18 -3.21 -4.19
N ILE A 65 17.31 -2.60 -4.97
CA ILE A 65 16.23 -3.29 -5.68
C ILE A 65 16.62 -3.38 -7.15
N GLN A 66 17.06 -4.58 -7.57
CA GLN A 66 17.46 -4.86 -8.94
C GLN A 66 16.31 -5.49 -9.71
N TRP A 67 16.05 -5.00 -10.91
CA TRP A 67 14.97 -5.49 -11.74
C TRP A 67 15.22 -5.22 -13.23
N ASN A 68 14.58 -6.00 -14.10
CA ASN A 68 14.64 -5.76 -15.54
C ASN A 68 13.31 -5.15 -16.00
N PRO A 69 13.32 -3.96 -16.63
CA PRO A 69 12.11 -3.33 -17.15
C PRO A 69 11.38 -4.23 -18.16
N ILE A 70 10.05 -4.20 -18.11
CA ILE A 70 9.21 -4.83 -19.11
C ILE A 70 9.09 -3.86 -20.27
N GLU A 71 9.82 -4.13 -21.36
CA GLU A 71 9.76 -3.28 -22.55
C GLU A 71 8.36 -3.28 -23.17
N ARG A 72 7.89 -2.10 -23.59
CA ARG A 72 6.61 -1.91 -24.28
C ARG A 72 5.40 -2.48 -23.54
N PHE A 73 5.42 -2.40 -22.20
CA PHE A 73 4.32 -2.89 -21.37
C PHE A 73 2.97 -2.17 -21.61
N ASP A 74 3.03 -1.00 -22.23
CA ASP A 74 1.89 -0.18 -22.68
C ASP A 74 1.23 -0.71 -23.97
N LYS A 75 1.86 -1.65 -24.69
CA LYS A 75 1.36 -2.21 -25.95
C LYS A 75 0.59 -3.52 -25.71
N GLU A 76 -0.50 -3.66 -26.46
CA GLU A 76 -1.28 -4.89 -26.45
C GLU A 76 -0.45 -6.12 -26.85
N GLY A 77 -0.74 -7.26 -26.23
CA GLY A 77 -0.15 -8.56 -26.58
C GLY A 77 1.18 -8.92 -25.93
N ILE A 78 1.82 -8.01 -25.16
CA ILE A 78 3.09 -8.31 -24.47
C ILE A 78 2.85 -8.85 -23.07
N ILE A 79 1.89 -8.26 -22.35
CA ILE A 79 1.38 -8.68 -21.06
C ILE A 79 -0.14 -8.53 -21.03
N THR A 80 -0.81 -9.24 -20.14
CA THR A 80 -2.24 -9.11 -19.94
C THR A 80 -2.60 -7.77 -19.32
N ASP A 81 -3.88 -7.35 -19.40
CA ASP A 81 -4.34 -6.12 -18.74
C ASP A 81 -4.14 -6.15 -17.23
N ALA A 82 -4.31 -7.32 -16.60
CA ALA A 82 -4.07 -7.50 -15.18
C ALA A 82 -2.58 -7.32 -14.84
N GLU A 83 -1.69 -7.96 -15.59
CA GLU A 83 -0.23 -7.80 -15.42
C GLU A 83 0.21 -6.36 -15.67
N ARG A 84 -0.39 -5.68 -16.64
CA ARG A 84 -0.12 -4.25 -16.90
C ARG A 84 -0.49 -3.39 -15.71
N GLY A 85 -1.66 -3.61 -15.11
CA GLY A 85 -2.08 -2.92 -13.90
C GLY A 85 -1.16 -3.18 -12.70
N HIS A 86 -0.68 -4.42 -12.56
CA HIS A 86 0.30 -4.76 -11.52
C HIS A 86 1.65 -4.10 -11.77
N TYR A 87 2.10 -4.02 -13.02
CA TYR A 87 3.37 -3.36 -13.37
C TYR A 87 3.33 -1.85 -13.13
N TYR A 88 2.26 -1.15 -13.52
CA TYR A 88 2.09 0.26 -13.17
C TYR A 88 2.10 0.48 -11.66
N ARG A 89 1.41 -0.39 -10.92
CA ARG A 89 1.44 -0.35 -9.46
C ARG A 89 2.84 -0.58 -8.90
N PHE A 90 3.60 -1.53 -9.46
CA PHE A 90 5.00 -1.74 -9.09
C PHE A 90 5.83 -0.48 -9.33
N LEU A 91 5.73 0.16 -10.50
CA LEU A 91 6.48 1.39 -10.81
C LEU A 91 6.19 2.51 -9.80
N TYR A 92 4.91 2.73 -9.49
CA TYR A 92 4.52 3.72 -8.47
C TYR A 92 5.08 3.37 -7.09
N ARG A 93 4.94 2.13 -6.64
CA ARG A 93 5.43 1.66 -5.35
C ARG A 93 6.95 1.77 -5.25
N ALA A 94 7.67 1.35 -6.29
CA ALA A 94 9.13 1.43 -6.32
C ALA A 94 9.60 2.90 -6.25
N TYR A 95 8.98 3.78 -7.04
CA TYR A 95 9.24 5.22 -6.98
C TYR A 95 9.02 5.78 -5.57
N LYS A 96 7.87 5.49 -4.95
CA LYS A 96 7.55 5.95 -3.59
C LYS A 96 8.46 5.32 -2.53
N PHE A 97 8.88 4.07 -2.70
CA PHE A 97 9.79 3.41 -1.77
C PHE A 97 11.15 4.09 -1.74
N GLN A 98 11.71 4.43 -2.89
CA GLN A 98 12.94 5.22 -2.96
C GLN A 98 12.75 6.65 -2.43
N ASP A 99 11.64 7.32 -2.77
CA ASP A 99 11.31 8.67 -2.31
C ASP A 99 11.18 8.74 -0.78
N ASN A 100 10.57 7.73 -0.17
CA ASN A 100 10.41 7.63 1.29
C ASN A 100 11.72 7.28 2.02
N TYR A 101 12.63 6.56 1.38
CA TYR A 101 13.88 6.09 2.00
C TYR A 101 15.12 6.42 1.15
N PRO A 102 15.34 7.71 0.79
CA PRO A 102 16.35 8.10 -0.20
C PRO A 102 17.80 7.82 0.23
N THR A 103 18.02 7.66 1.54
CA THR A 103 19.37 7.39 2.08
C THR A 103 19.73 5.91 2.11
N ILE A 104 18.75 5.02 2.11
CA ILE A 104 18.98 3.58 2.25
C ILE A 104 18.48 2.76 1.06
N VAL A 105 17.53 3.25 0.26
CA VAL A 105 16.96 2.52 -0.89
C VAL A 105 17.49 3.05 -2.21
N GLU A 106 17.98 2.15 -3.06
CA GLU A 106 18.45 2.43 -4.40
C GLU A 106 17.82 1.45 -5.40
N LEU A 107 17.23 1.99 -6.47
CA LEU A 107 16.61 1.21 -7.53
C LEU A 107 17.55 1.08 -8.74
N GLN A 108 17.69 -0.13 -9.26
CA GLN A 108 18.53 -0.43 -10.40
C GLN A 108 17.76 -1.25 -11.45
N PRO A 109 17.28 -0.60 -12.52
CA PRO A 109 17.37 0.85 -12.83
C PRO A 109 16.42 1.70 -11.99
N ALA A 110 16.67 3.02 -11.92
CA ALA A 110 15.75 3.97 -11.36
C ALA A 110 14.43 4.01 -12.17
N VAL A 111 13.28 4.20 -11.52
CA VAL A 111 11.98 4.24 -12.21
C VAL A 111 11.95 5.34 -13.28
N SER A 112 12.51 6.51 -13.00
CA SER A 112 12.57 7.65 -13.93
C SER A 112 13.36 7.39 -15.22
N SER A 113 14.21 6.36 -15.25
CA SER A 113 14.94 5.98 -16.47
C SER A 113 14.13 5.10 -17.42
N VAL A 114 13.00 4.54 -16.97
CA VAL A 114 12.19 3.57 -17.71
C VAL A 114 10.71 3.98 -17.83
N PHE A 115 10.28 4.94 -17.04
CA PHE A 115 8.92 5.43 -17.00
C PHE A 115 8.93 6.95 -16.75
N ASP A 116 8.06 7.67 -17.45
CA ASP A 116 7.86 9.10 -17.20
C ASP A 116 7.11 9.31 -15.88
N VAL A 117 7.86 9.59 -14.82
CA VAL A 117 7.29 9.78 -13.47
C VAL A 117 6.38 11.02 -13.38
N ASP A 118 6.47 11.95 -14.33
CA ASP A 118 5.55 13.08 -14.41
C ASP A 118 4.14 12.64 -14.79
N GLU A 119 3.97 11.46 -15.44
CA GLU A 119 2.66 10.87 -15.69
C GLU A 119 1.84 10.67 -14.40
N PHE A 120 2.49 10.47 -13.25
CA PHE A 120 1.77 10.33 -11.97
C PHE A 120 0.91 11.55 -11.63
N LYS A 121 1.26 12.75 -12.10
CA LYS A 121 0.49 13.98 -11.90
C LYS A 121 -0.84 13.98 -12.69
N ASP A 122 -0.91 13.19 -13.76
CA ASP A 122 -2.11 13.00 -14.57
C ASP A 122 -2.99 11.85 -14.08
N TRP A 123 -2.56 11.15 -13.02
CA TRP A 123 -3.35 10.07 -12.48
C TRP A 123 -4.52 10.61 -11.65
N VAL A 124 -5.64 9.92 -11.76
CA VAL A 124 -6.86 10.20 -11.00
C VAL A 124 -7.27 8.99 -10.19
N LEU A 125 -7.76 9.24 -9.00
CA LEU A 125 -8.30 8.22 -8.13
C LEU A 125 -9.74 7.89 -8.51
N ASN A 126 -10.18 6.64 -8.43
CA ASN A 126 -11.60 6.28 -8.65
C ASN A 126 -12.52 6.68 -7.48
N TYR A 127 -12.01 7.39 -6.56
CA TYR A 127 -12.69 8.05 -5.46
C TYR A 127 -13.36 9.36 -5.93
N PRO A 128 -14.59 9.66 -5.52
CA PRO A 128 -15.55 8.77 -4.86
C PRO A 128 -16.13 7.77 -5.88
N ASN A 129 -16.24 6.52 -5.49
CA ASN A 129 -16.88 5.53 -6.33
C ASN A 129 -18.41 5.58 -6.15
N GLY A 130 -19.16 5.68 -7.26
CA GLY A 130 -20.58 5.46 -7.20
C GLY A 130 -20.88 3.98 -6.96
N GLU A 131 -21.78 3.70 -6.03
CA GLU A 131 -22.35 2.40 -5.68
C GLU A 131 -21.33 1.27 -5.58
N SER A 132 -20.80 1.03 -4.38
CA SER A 132 -20.27 -0.29 -4.11
C SER A 132 -21.47 -1.24 -4.26
N ARG A 133 -21.38 -2.21 -5.13
CA ARG A 133 -22.24 -3.37 -5.04
C ARG A 133 -21.90 -3.99 -3.69
N GLU A 134 -22.78 -3.84 -2.72
CA GLU A 134 -22.74 -4.71 -1.55
C GLU A 134 -22.60 -6.11 -2.09
N SER A 135 -21.41 -6.67 -1.96
CA SER A 135 -21.21 -8.03 -2.38
C SER A 135 -21.98 -8.87 -1.37
N GLN A 136 -23.22 -9.22 -1.72
CA GLN A 136 -24.00 -10.25 -1.02
C GLN A 136 -23.28 -11.61 -1.03
N LYS A 137 -22.07 -11.66 -1.60
CA LYS A 137 -21.20 -12.83 -1.65
C LYS A 137 -20.14 -12.72 -0.58
N SER A 138 -20.45 -13.07 0.60
CA SER A 138 -19.58 -13.83 1.51
C SER A 138 -19.91 -13.65 2.98
N ASN A 139 -21.07 -14.12 3.41
CA ASN A 139 -21.24 -14.49 4.84
C ASN A 139 -20.27 -15.61 5.29
N LYS A 140 -19.26 -15.96 4.50
CA LYS A 140 -18.30 -17.04 4.75
C LYS A 140 -16.85 -16.55 4.94
N ASN A 141 -16.55 -15.26 4.73
CA ASN A 141 -15.21 -14.77 4.93
C ASN A 141 -15.09 -14.15 6.34
N ALA A 142 -14.26 -14.76 7.19
CA ALA A 142 -14.01 -14.32 8.56
C ALA A 142 -13.50 -12.87 8.63
N GLU A 143 -12.68 -12.44 7.64
CA GLU A 143 -12.15 -11.09 7.54
C GLU A 143 -13.26 -10.05 7.29
N ALA A 144 -14.20 -10.35 6.38
CA ALA A 144 -15.35 -9.47 6.12
C ALA A 144 -16.35 -9.40 7.30
N HIS A 145 -16.40 -10.42 8.14
CA HIS A 145 -17.18 -10.37 9.38
C HIS A 145 -16.51 -9.45 10.40
N LEU A 146 -15.21 -9.65 10.61
CA LEU A 146 -14.41 -8.84 11.52
C LEU A 146 -14.41 -7.36 11.10
N GLU A 147 -14.28 -7.07 9.81
CA GLU A 147 -14.34 -5.72 9.25
C GLU A 147 -15.65 -5.00 9.63
N ARG A 148 -16.79 -5.68 9.53
CA ARG A 148 -18.11 -5.11 9.91
C ARG A 148 -18.24 -4.90 11.40
N GLU A 149 -17.79 -5.85 12.22
CA GLU A 149 -17.81 -5.73 13.68
C GLU A 149 -16.96 -4.55 14.14
N LEU A 150 -15.76 -4.39 13.57
CA LEU A 150 -14.88 -3.26 13.87
C LEU A 150 -15.50 -1.93 13.44
N LEU A 151 -16.12 -1.87 12.28
CA LEU A 151 -16.78 -0.65 11.80
C LEU A 151 -17.89 -0.19 12.74
N GLU A 152 -18.72 -1.11 13.26
CA GLU A 152 -19.78 -0.78 14.23
C GLU A 152 -19.21 -0.15 15.51
N ILE A 153 -18.08 -0.66 16.00
CA ILE A 153 -17.40 -0.11 17.18
C ILE A 153 -16.78 1.26 16.86
N MET A 154 -16.15 1.41 15.70
CA MET A 154 -15.48 2.64 15.26
C MET A 154 -16.44 3.84 15.13
N GLN A 155 -17.69 3.61 14.74
CA GLN A 155 -18.69 4.67 14.51
C GLN A 155 -18.94 5.56 15.73
N SER A 156 -18.66 5.08 16.94
CA SER A 156 -18.83 5.85 18.18
C SER A 156 -17.56 6.63 18.61
N ALA A 157 -16.41 6.35 18.00
CA ALA A 157 -15.11 6.81 18.48
C ALA A 157 -14.43 7.83 17.56
N PHE A 158 -14.87 7.95 16.30
CA PHE A 158 -14.22 8.80 15.30
C PHE A 158 -15.18 9.86 14.75
N ASP A 159 -14.62 10.95 14.22
CA ASP A 159 -15.40 12.01 13.58
C ASP A 159 -16.23 11.42 12.43
N TYR A 160 -15.60 10.59 11.62
CA TYR A 160 -16.24 9.70 10.65
C TYR A 160 -15.29 8.54 10.28
N CYS A 161 -15.89 7.41 9.96
CA CYS A 161 -15.18 6.21 9.55
C CYS A 161 -16.02 5.39 8.57
N ASP A 162 -15.38 4.56 7.79
CA ASP A 162 -16.05 3.60 6.92
C ASP A 162 -15.08 2.47 6.51
N HIS A 163 -15.54 1.60 5.61
CA HIS A 163 -14.80 0.49 5.08
C HIS A 163 -14.79 0.49 3.55
N GLN A 164 -13.94 -0.37 2.94
CA GLN A 164 -13.90 -0.61 1.50
C GLN A 164 -13.72 0.70 0.67
N LEU A 165 -12.79 1.58 1.10
CA LEU A 165 -12.51 2.82 0.37
C LEU A 165 -11.79 2.51 -0.94
N PRO A 166 -12.36 2.86 -2.12
CA PRO A 166 -11.71 2.59 -3.41
C PRO A 166 -10.44 3.41 -3.61
N VAL A 167 -9.36 2.75 -4.02
CA VAL A 167 -8.03 3.37 -4.30
C VAL A 167 -7.46 2.92 -5.65
N GLY A 168 -8.30 2.69 -6.63
CA GLY A 168 -7.86 2.45 -8.00
C GLY A 168 -7.36 3.75 -8.65
N LEU A 169 -6.24 3.66 -9.38
CA LEU A 169 -5.62 4.78 -10.08
C LEU A 169 -5.79 4.63 -11.60
N PHE A 170 -6.08 5.73 -12.26
CA PHE A 170 -6.40 5.81 -13.68
C PHE A 170 -5.71 7.00 -14.31
N PHE A 171 -5.44 6.94 -15.61
CA PHE A 171 -4.84 8.05 -16.35
C PHE A 171 -5.92 8.99 -16.86
N LYS A 172 -5.96 10.21 -16.34
CA LYS A 172 -6.85 11.32 -16.72
C LYS A 172 -8.35 11.08 -16.52
N ASP A 173 -8.86 9.87 -16.75
CA ASP A 173 -10.27 9.54 -16.64
C ASP A 173 -10.47 8.11 -16.12
N VAL A 174 -11.54 7.86 -15.37
CA VAL A 174 -11.83 6.55 -14.78
C VAL A 174 -12.57 5.66 -15.78
N SER A 175 -11.83 4.81 -16.45
CA SER A 175 -12.35 3.80 -17.35
C SER A 175 -11.48 2.54 -17.38
N LYS A 176 -11.98 1.44 -17.94
CA LYS A 176 -11.17 0.22 -18.12
C LYS A 176 -9.92 0.45 -18.97
N LYS A 177 -9.98 1.36 -19.95
CA LYS A 177 -8.88 1.65 -20.86
C LYS A 177 -7.77 2.49 -20.22
N THR A 178 -8.14 3.28 -19.24
CA THR A 178 -7.24 4.22 -18.57
C THR A 178 -6.73 3.70 -17.22
N ALA A 179 -7.13 2.50 -16.83
CA ALA A 179 -6.70 1.88 -15.58
C ALA A 179 -5.18 1.75 -15.53
N ARG A 180 -4.58 2.23 -14.41
CA ARG A 180 -3.16 2.13 -14.09
C ARG A 180 -2.93 1.10 -13.01
N CYS A 181 -3.54 1.26 -11.85
CA CYS A 181 -3.34 0.33 -10.74
C CYS A 181 -4.63 -0.45 -10.45
N SER A 182 -4.51 -1.76 -10.32
CA SER A 182 -5.56 -2.67 -9.84
C SER A 182 -6.89 -2.68 -10.62
N GLY A 183 -6.95 -2.07 -11.80
CA GLY A 183 -8.18 -2.02 -12.61
C GLY A 183 -9.38 -1.42 -11.87
N GLY A 184 -9.16 -0.63 -10.81
CA GLY A 184 -10.18 -0.07 -9.94
C GLY A 184 -10.68 -1.01 -8.83
N LEU A 185 -9.99 -2.11 -8.57
CA LEU A 185 -10.40 -3.13 -7.57
C LEU A 185 -9.66 -2.99 -6.23
N GLY A 186 -8.66 -2.10 -6.11
CA GLY A 186 -7.99 -1.84 -4.84
C GLY A 186 -8.92 -1.10 -3.88
N GLN A 187 -9.01 -1.58 -2.64
CA GLN A 187 -9.83 -0.98 -1.59
C GLN A 187 -9.05 -1.02 -0.27
N ILE A 188 -9.16 0.04 0.52
CA ILE A 188 -8.70 0.08 1.90
C ILE A 188 -9.77 -0.61 2.75
N ASP A 189 -9.39 -1.56 3.60
CA ASP A 189 -10.32 -2.34 4.41
C ASP A 189 -11.13 -1.46 5.34
N LEU A 190 -10.46 -0.74 6.23
CA LEU A 190 -11.07 0.19 7.18
C LEU A 190 -10.31 1.52 7.18
N TRP A 191 -11.04 2.60 7.39
CA TRP A 191 -10.45 3.93 7.55
C TRP A 191 -11.27 4.80 8.51
N SER A 192 -10.62 5.77 9.12
CA SER A 192 -11.29 6.76 9.99
C SER A 192 -10.57 8.10 9.89
N VAL A 193 -11.28 9.15 10.27
CA VAL A 193 -10.69 10.47 10.50
C VAL A 193 -10.91 10.86 11.94
N LEU A 194 -9.87 11.40 12.54
CA LEU A 194 -9.90 11.96 13.89
C LEU A 194 -8.89 13.09 14.00
N ASN A 195 -9.34 14.26 14.44
CA ASN A 195 -8.47 15.44 14.66
C ASN A 195 -7.56 15.78 13.47
N GLY A 196 -8.08 15.74 12.24
CA GLY A 196 -7.34 16.06 11.03
C GLY A 196 -6.31 15.00 10.60
N SER A 197 -6.37 13.81 11.17
CA SER A 197 -5.56 12.65 10.76
C SER A 197 -6.43 11.60 10.08
N LEU A 198 -6.02 11.15 8.88
CA LEU A 198 -6.61 10.01 8.20
C LEU A 198 -5.91 8.73 8.67
N ASN A 199 -6.65 7.85 9.32
CA ASN A 199 -6.18 6.53 9.74
C ASN A 199 -6.60 5.49 8.71
N ILE A 200 -5.67 4.67 8.27
CA ILE A 200 -5.84 3.58 7.30
C ILE A 200 -5.46 2.29 8.00
N TYR A 201 -6.39 1.36 8.06
CA TYR A 201 -6.20 0.06 8.70
C TYR A 201 -6.15 -1.02 7.64
N GLU A 202 -5.03 -1.72 7.59
CA GLU A 202 -4.90 -2.96 6.81
C GLU A 202 -5.19 -4.12 7.73
N LEU A 203 -6.34 -4.78 7.51
CA LEU A 203 -6.85 -5.84 8.37
C LEU A 203 -6.39 -7.20 7.88
N LYS A 204 -5.92 -8.05 8.80
CA LYS A 204 -5.67 -9.46 8.53
C LYS A 204 -6.26 -10.32 9.62
N ASN A 205 -6.88 -11.42 9.20
CA ASN A 205 -7.27 -12.47 10.13
C ASN A 205 -6.04 -13.29 10.55
N ASP A 206 -6.16 -14.06 11.62
CA ASP A 206 -5.06 -14.83 12.22
C ASP A 206 -4.44 -15.92 11.32
N VAL A 207 -4.98 -16.12 10.12
CA VAL A 207 -4.55 -17.19 9.20
C VAL A 207 -3.57 -16.68 8.13
N ASN A 208 -3.50 -15.36 7.91
CA ASN A 208 -2.66 -14.76 6.86
C ASN A 208 -1.42 -14.09 7.45
N LEU A 209 -0.30 -14.81 7.45
CA LEU A 209 0.99 -14.36 7.98
C LEU A 209 1.97 -13.99 6.84
N SER A 210 1.58 -13.10 5.91
CA SER A 210 2.46 -12.61 4.85
C SER A 210 3.07 -11.25 5.20
N VAL A 211 4.33 -11.03 4.84
CA VAL A 211 4.96 -9.69 4.89
C VAL A 211 4.33 -8.72 3.88
N GLY A 212 3.52 -9.23 2.96
CA GLY A 212 2.80 -8.44 1.96
C GLY A 212 1.84 -7.40 2.53
N ILE A 213 1.39 -7.57 3.77
CA ILE A 213 0.59 -6.58 4.49
C ILE A 213 1.31 -5.22 4.61
N ILE A 214 2.65 -5.22 4.76
CA ILE A 214 3.46 -3.98 4.76
C ILE A 214 3.36 -3.28 3.40
N SER A 215 3.58 -4.04 2.32
CA SER A 215 3.54 -3.49 0.96
C SER A 215 2.16 -2.93 0.59
N GLU A 216 1.11 -3.56 1.07
CA GLU A 216 -0.27 -3.13 0.87
C GLU A 216 -0.56 -1.84 1.63
N LEU A 217 -0.26 -1.81 2.92
CA LEU A 217 -0.44 -0.63 3.75
C LEU A 217 0.38 0.56 3.23
N MET A 218 1.64 0.34 2.83
CA MET A 218 2.48 1.40 2.25
C MET A 218 1.91 1.93 0.94
N PHE A 219 1.35 1.07 0.09
CA PHE A 219 0.70 1.52 -1.15
C PHE A 219 -0.50 2.42 -0.83
N TYR A 220 -1.39 2.00 0.04
CA TYR A 220 -2.59 2.77 0.38
C TYR A 220 -2.27 4.09 1.08
N THR A 221 -1.35 4.09 2.02
CA THR A 221 -0.94 5.33 2.70
C THR A 221 -0.25 6.32 1.76
N ASN A 222 0.60 5.85 0.84
CA ASN A 222 1.23 6.70 -0.16
C ASN A 222 0.20 7.29 -1.13
N VAL A 223 -0.76 6.48 -1.62
CA VAL A 223 -1.83 6.96 -2.51
C VAL A 223 -2.67 8.03 -1.82
N MET A 224 -3.09 7.80 -0.59
CA MET A 224 -3.92 8.76 0.15
C MET A 224 -3.12 10.01 0.57
N ASN A 225 -1.83 9.88 0.86
CA ASN A 225 -0.97 11.02 1.11
C ASN A 225 -0.73 11.85 -0.16
N ASP A 226 -0.50 11.23 -1.32
CA ASP A 226 -0.38 11.94 -2.59
C ASP A 226 -1.71 12.62 -2.99
N PHE A 227 -2.85 11.98 -2.71
CA PHE A 227 -4.16 12.57 -2.91
C PHE A 227 -4.37 13.79 -2.00
N ARG A 228 -4.06 13.69 -0.71
CA ARG A 228 -4.10 14.79 0.25
C ARG A 228 -3.16 15.95 -0.13
N MET A 229 -2.01 15.64 -0.71
CA MET A 229 -1.03 16.64 -1.18
C MET A 229 -1.35 17.21 -2.55
N HIS A 230 -2.55 16.94 -3.11
CA HIS A 230 -2.99 17.36 -4.44
C HIS A 230 -2.01 16.98 -5.56
N ARG A 231 -1.29 15.86 -5.41
CA ARG A 231 -0.36 15.35 -6.43
C ARG A 231 -1.08 14.64 -7.57
N PHE A 232 -2.31 14.16 -7.32
CA PHE A 232 -3.16 13.61 -8.36
C PHE A 232 -4.08 14.69 -8.94
N ASN A 233 -4.27 14.67 -10.24
CA ASN A 233 -5.24 15.54 -10.90
C ASN A 233 -6.66 15.05 -10.56
N TYR A 234 -7.50 15.97 -10.05
CA TYR A 234 -8.88 15.65 -9.68
C TYR A 234 -9.82 16.72 -10.25
N PRO A 235 -10.34 16.55 -11.48
CA PRO A 235 -11.21 17.52 -12.12
C PRO A 235 -12.50 17.75 -11.32
N ALA A 236 -12.85 18.99 -11.03
CA ALA A 236 -14.07 19.34 -10.28
C ALA A 236 -15.35 18.76 -10.91
N GLU A 237 -15.39 18.64 -12.24
CA GLU A 237 -16.50 18.03 -12.98
C GLU A 237 -16.64 16.52 -12.71
N PHE A 238 -15.54 15.84 -12.34
CA PHE A 238 -15.54 14.44 -12.01
C PHE A 238 -16.28 14.19 -10.69
N VAL A 239 -16.08 15.07 -9.70
CA VAL A 239 -16.79 15.05 -8.41
C VAL A 239 -18.29 15.24 -8.61
N ARG A 240 -18.68 16.21 -9.46
CA ARG A 240 -20.10 16.53 -9.72
C ARG A 240 -20.87 15.39 -10.40
N LYS A 241 -20.18 14.54 -11.18
CA LYS A 241 -20.81 13.43 -11.94
C LYS A 241 -20.89 12.14 -11.14
N ARG A 242 -20.24 12.05 -9.99
CA ARG A 242 -20.17 10.81 -9.20
C ARG A 242 -20.99 10.90 -7.95
N LYS A 243 -21.65 9.79 -7.63
CA LYS A 243 -22.38 9.62 -6.39
C LYS A 243 -21.37 9.17 -5.32
N PHE A 244 -21.26 9.95 -4.27
CA PHE A 244 -20.45 9.56 -3.12
C PHE A 244 -21.07 8.38 -2.38
N TYR A 245 -20.23 7.48 -1.93
CA TYR A 245 -20.62 6.32 -1.14
C TYR A 245 -20.32 6.60 0.34
N ARG A 246 -21.31 6.45 1.20
CA ARG A 246 -21.23 6.64 2.66
C ARG A 246 -20.47 7.95 3.03
N HIS A 247 -19.49 7.87 3.94
CA HIS A 247 -18.70 9.01 4.42
C HIS A 247 -17.56 9.44 3.43
N SER A 248 -17.52 8.88 2.25
CA SER A 248 -16.48 9.24 1.29
C SER A 248 -16.56 10.71 0.84
N LYS A 249 -17.74 11.35 0.95
CA LYS A 249 -17.87 12.78 0.66
C LYS A 249 -17.22 13.64 1.73
N GLU A 250 -17.44 13.33 2.99
CA GLU A 250 -16.83 14.03 4.12
C GLU A 250 -15.32 13.96 4.04
N LEU A 251 -14.74 12.78 3.77
CA LEU A 251 -13.31 12.62 3.56
C LEU A 251 -12.81 13.45 2.37
N TYR A 252 -13.52 13.43 1.24
CA TYR A 252 -13.16 14.25 0.08
C TYR A 252 -13.18 15.74 0.40
N ASP A 253 -14.22 16.21 1.07
CA ASP A 253 -14.38 17.62 1.46
C ASP A 253 -13.25 18.05 2.40
N SER A 254 -12.89 17.23 3.39
CA SER A 254 -11.80 17.51 4.33
C SER A 254 -10.43 17.54 3.65
N ILE A 255 -10.18 16.62 2.68
CA ILE A 255 -8.96 16.64 1.88
C ILE A 255 -8.92 17.91 1.00
N SER A 256 -10.03 18.24 0.33
CA SER A 256 -10.11 19.40 -0.56
C SER A 256 -9.97 20.75 0.15
N LYS A 257 -10.18 20.78 1.46
CA LYS A 257 -10.02 21.97 2.31
C LYS A 257 -8.70 21.97 3.10
N ASP A 258 -7.80 21.02 2.82
CA ASP A 258 -6.54 20.84 3.55
C ASP A 258 -6.72 20.58 5.06
N GLU A 259 -7.89 20.04 5.47
CA GLU A 259 -8.17 19.70 6.87
C GLU A 259 -7.46 18.41 7.32
N ILE A 260 -7.03 17.56 6.37
CA ILE A 260 -6.24 16.36 6.66
C ILE A 260 -4.76 16.70 6.56
N SER A 261 -4.10 16.77 7.70
CA SER A 261 -2.67 17.11 7.79
C SER A 261 -1.74 15.90 7.81
N HIS A 262 -2.25 14.71 8.18
CA HIS A 262 -1.46 13.51 8.41
C HIS A 262 -2.19 12.23 7.99
N VAL A 263 -1.42 11.20 7.63
CA VAL A 263 -1.92 9.85 7.33
C VAL A 263 -1.27 8.86 8.28
N ASN A 264 -2.07 8.05 8.97
CA ASN A 264 -1.60 6.96 9.81
C ASN A 264 -1.90 5.63 9.13
N GLY A 265 -0.89 4.79 8.96
CA GLY A 265 -1.02 3.41 8.51
C GLY A 265 -0.97 2.46 9.70
N ILE A 266 -1.98 1.64 9.88
CA ILE A 266 -2.10 0.71 11.00
C ILE A 266 -2.19 -0.73 10.49
N LEU A 267 -1.21 -1.57 10.84
CA LEU A 267 -1.30 -3.01 10.66
C LEU A 267 -2.19 -3.57 11.78
N LEU A 268 -3.41 -3.99 11.42
CA LEU A 268 -4.42 -4.45 12.38
C LEU A 268 -4.62 -5.96 12.27
N ALA A 269 -3.96 -6.72 13.15
CA ALA A 269 -4.05 -8.17 13.17
C ALA A 269 -3.67 -8.71 14.56
N ASN A 270 -4.31 -9.79 15.01
CA ASN A 270 -3.90 -10.42 16.27
C ASN A 270 -2.52 -11.10 16.15
N ASN A 271 -2.20 -11.66 14.99
CA ASN A 271 -0.90 -12.26 14.71
C ASN A 271 -0.34 -11.69 13.40
N LEU A 272 0.81 -11.07 13.46
CA LEU A 272 1.57 -10.63 12.31
C LEU A 272 2.70 -11.63 12.00
N HIS A 273 3.18 -11.62 10.77
CA HIS A 273 4.35 -12.42 10.40
C HIS A 273 5.51 -12.11 11.36
N PRO A 274 6.24 -13.11 11.88
CA PRO A 274 7.28 -12.90 12.92
C PRO A 274 8.41 -11.95 12.51
N ARG A 275 8.61 -11.73 11.22
CA ARG A 275 9.55 -10.70 10.73
C ARG A 275 9.06 -9.27 10.92
N ILE A 276 7.76 -9.05 11.17
CA ILE A 276 7.21 -7.70 11.37
C ILE A 276 7.39 -7.30 12.84
N THR A 277 8.63 -6.98 13.18
CA THR A 277 9.05 -6.58 14.53
C THR A 277 8.82 -5.08 14.76
N ASP A 278 9.07 -4.60 15.98
CA ASP A 278 9.07 -3.17 16.29
C ASP A 278 10.16 -2.43 15.51
N ASN A 279 11.34 -3.04 15.30
CA ASN A 279 12.41 -2.46 14.49
C ASN A 279 11.94 -2.17 13.05
N VAL A 280 11.05 -2.98 12.49
CA VAL A 280 10.49 -2.73 11.15
C VAL A 280 9.57 -1.51 11.17
N ILE A 281 8.72 -1.39 12.18
CA ILE A 281 7.84 -0.21 12.34
C ILE A 281 8.69 1.05 12.57
N ASP A 282 9.74 0.97 13.39
CA ASP A 282 10.66 2.08 13.62
C ASP A 282 11.37 2.51 12.32
N LEU A 283 11.81 1.55 11.50
CA LEU A 283 12.38 1.83 10.19
C LEU A 283 11.35 2.47 9.24
N MET A 284 10.12 1.96 9.21
CA MET A 284 9.04 2.54 8.41
C MET A 284 8.79 4.01 8.78
N ASN A 285 9.03 4.38 10.04
CA ASN A 285 8.81 5.72 10.57
C ASN A 285 10.03 6.65 10.48
N GLN A 286 11.19 6.21 9.98
CA GLN A 286 12.41 7.06 9.94
C GLN A 286 12.25 8.37 9.15
N ASN A 287 11.37 8.41 8.15
CA ASN A 287 11.10 9.60 7.35
C ASN A 287 9.62 10.01 7.40
N ALA A 288 8.97 9.78 8.53
CA ALA A 288 7.54 10.00 8.74
C ALA A 288 7.16 11.48 8.89
N VAL A 289 7.32 12.26 7.83
CA VAL A 289 6.90 13.68 7.86
C VAL A 289 5.39 13.81 7.76
N HIS A 290 4.74 12.98 6.95
CA HIS A 290 3.30 13.04 6.68
C HIS A 290 2.58 11.70 6.84
N ILE A 291 3.34 10.61 6.98
CA ILE A 291 2.81 9.26 7.17
C ILE A 291 3.51 8.65 8.37
N THR A 292 2.74 8.12 9.31
CA THR A 292 3.27 7.28 10.39
C THR A 292 2.68 5.88 10.32
N TYR A 293 3.45 4.90 10.80
CA TYR A 293 3.05 3.50 10.80
C TYR A 293 3.03 2.95 12.22
N SER A 294 2.06 2.10 12.48
CA SER A 294 1.96 1.36 13.73
C SER A 294 1.42 -0.05 13.51
N LYS A 295 1.56 -0.90 14.50
CA LYS A 295 0.89 -2.19 14.55
C LYS A 295 0.06 -2.30 15.81
N GLN A 296 -1.10 -2.93 15.71
CA GLN A 296 -2.02 -3.09 16.83
C GLN A 296 -2.74 -4.43 16.73
N THR A 297 -2.97 -5.09 17.85
CA THR A 297 -3.84 -6.26 17.85
C THR A 297 -5.31 -5.82 17.73
N VAL A 298 -6.13 -6.65 17.13
CA VAL A 298 -7.58 -6.41 17.05
C VAL A 298 -8.18 -6.26 18.45
N ASN A 299 -7.73 -7.07 19.41
CA ASN A 299 -8.23 -7.03 20.79
C ASN A 299 -7.86 -5.73 21.50
N ASP A 300 -6.63 -5.23 21.33
CA ASP A 300 -6.20 -3.96 21.92
C ASP A 300 -6.95 -2.80 21.28
N PHE A 301 -7.15 -2.84 19.96
CA PHE A 301 -7.92 -1.83 19.23
C PHE A 301 -9.36 -1.73 19.76
N ILE A 302 -10.08 -2.86 19.85
CA ILE A 302 -11.43 -2.91 20.42
C ILE A 302 -11.45 -2.38 21.87
N SER A 303 -10.46 -2.77 22.68
CA SER A 303 -10.35 -2.32 24.08
C SER A 303 -10.11 -0.83 24.20
N LEU A 304 -9.36 -0.23 23.27
CA LEU A 304 -9.11 1.21 23.21
C LEU A 304 -10.38 1.99 22.85
N LEU A 305 -11.16 1.52 21.87
CA LEU A 305 -12.36 2.18 21.38
C LEU A 305 -13.56 2.10 22.36
N ARG A 306 -13.54 1.15 23.29
CA ARG A 306 -14.60 0.98 24.32
C ARG A 306 -14.37 1.79 25.61
N ARG A 307 -13.26 2.51 25.70
CA ARG A 307 -12.90 3.40 26.84
C ARG A 307 -13.44 4.81 26.64
#